data_053198bcbe80e42d7bb39186c69a4c52
#
_entry.id   053198bcbe80e42d7bb39186c69a4c52
#
_cell.length_a   1.000
_cell.length_b   1.000
_cell.length_c   1.000
_cell.angle_alpha   90.00
_cell.angle_beta   90.00
_cell.angle_gamma   90.00
#
_symmetry.space_group_name_H-M   'P 1'
#
loop_
_entity.id
_entity.type
_entity.pdbx_description
1 polymer ?
#
loop_
_entity_poly.entity_id
_entity_poly.type
_entity_poly.pdbx_seq_one_letter_code
_entity_poly.pdbx_strand_id
1 'polypeptide(L)'
;MTDKPIYDSSLIFRSKAKRIINKVLTYLVLIIVALSVLLPLYIVLITSLKGKSEAMDSSFSWWPSEIDLHGYKEVFTYTSGSEDSVPTVIRGFINTLIVSVPTSVIGVLVAALAAFAFAKLEYKSKNVLFAILLGTMMIPGTITLIPSYVIFDKIGWVDTFLPLMIPAMLGGASCVFFLRQFYFSIPNDLMDAAKIDGLGNFGIFFSIMLPLSMPALIAQLVLAFVSSYNAYLGPLLYLQSPEKYTLQIALQFFKGTYTTDWAVVMAGATVSLIPTLALYLFGQKYFIEGIATSGMKL
;
A
#
# COMPACT_ATOMS: atom_id res chain seq x y z
N MET A 1 37.88 25.75 51.78
CA MET A 1 37.96 24.28 51.42
C MET A 1 36.97 24.08 50.29
N THR A 2 37.45 24.01 49.08
CA THR A 2 36.65 23.80 47.87
C THR A 2 36.60 22.33 47.57
N ASP A 3 35.44 21.71 47.89
CA ASP A 3 35.17 20.32 47.50
C ASP A 3 35.04 20.27 45.99
N LYS A 4 36.04 19.73 45.28
CA LYS A 4 35.92 19.31 43.88
C LYS A 4 35.15 18.02 43.86
N PRO A 5 34.05 17.92 43.06
CA PRO A 5 33.34 16.66 42.88
C PRO A 5 34.32 15.63 42.27
N ILE A 6 34.62 14.56 43.01
CA ILE A 6 35.40 13.43 42.53
C ILE A 6 34.56 12.70 41.52
N TYR A 7 34.64 13.11 40.26
CA TYR A 7 34.06 12.33 39.14
C TYR A 7 34.91 11.09 38.97
N ASP A 8 34.39 9.94 39.41
CA ASP A 8 34.99 8.64 39.23
C ASP A 8 35.12 8.32 37.74
N SER A 9 36.33 8.43 37.21
CA SER A 9 36.66 8.17 35.80
C SER A 9 36.25 6.76 35.34
N SER A 10 36.18 5.81 36.27
CA SER A 10 35.76 4.43 36.01
C SER A 10 34.27 4.31 35.69
N LEU A 11 33.43 5.13 36.32
CA LEU A 11 31.98 5.19 36.07
C LEU A 11 31.68 5.81 34.71
N ILE A 12 32.41 6.86 34.32
CA ILE A 12 32.32 7.49 33.04
C ILE A 12 32.76 6.52 31.92
N PHE A 13 33.83 5.80 32.13
CA PHE A 13 34.32 4.81 31.15
C PHE A 13 33.33 3.64 30.98
N ARG A 14 32.80 3.10 32.09
CA ARG A 14 31.75 2.04 32.06
C ARG A 14 30.49 2.51 31.38
N SER A 15 30.04 3.73 31.57
CA SER A 15 28.86 4.29 30.90
C SER A 15 29.08 4.47 29.39
N LYS A 16 30.27 4.92 28.97
CA LYS A 16 30.65 5.04 27.56
C LYS A 16 30.76 3.66 26.89
N ALA A 17 31.41 2.69 27.53
CA ALA A 17 31.51 1.33 27.01
C ALA A 17 30.12 0.67 26.84
N LYS A 18 29.26 0.77 27.86
CA LYS A 18 27.86 0.28 27.79
C LYS A 18 27.10 0.92 26.65
N ARG A 19 27.28 2.24 26.41
CA ARG A 19 26.63 2.98 25.32
C ARG A 19 27.11 2.51 23.94
N ILE A 20 28.42 2.22 23.81
CA ILE A 20 29.01 1.67 22.58
C ILE A 20 28.45 0.26 22.31
N ILE A 21 28.48 -0.61 23.32
CA ILE A 21 27.98 -1.99 23.23
C ILE A 21 26.49 -1.98 22.81
N ASN A 22 25.67 -1.15 23.47
CA ASN A 22 24.26 -1.05 23.12
C ASN A 22 24.07 -0.58 21.67
N LYS A 23 24.85 0.42 21.20
CA LYS A 23 24.81 0.85 19.81
C LYS A 23 25.18 -0.28 18.85
N VAL A 24 26.28 -0.97 19.12
CA VAL A 24 26.71 -2.10 18.28
C VAL A 24 25.64 -3.18 18.22
N LEU A 25 25.07 -3.53 19.37
CA LEU A 25 23.99 -4.52 19.44
C LEU A 25 22.74 -4.07 18.63
N THR A 26 22.36 -2.81 18.78
CA THR A 26 21.23 -2.22 18.03
C THR A 26 21.48 -2.28 16.52
N TYR A 27 22.66 -1.86 16.05
CA TYR A 27 22.98 -1.92 14.63
C TYR A 27 23.06 -3.36 14.11
N LEU A 28 23.61 -4.29 14.91
CA LEU A 28 23.67 -5.70 14.54
C LEU A 28 22.25 -6.28 14.35
N VAL A 29 21.34 -6.02 15.27
CA VAL A 29 19.93 -6.43 15.16
C VAL A 29 19.29 -5.79 13.93
N LEU A 30 19.49 -4.49 13.70
CA LEU A 30 18.95 -3.79 12.53
C LEU A 30 19.48 -4.36 11.21
N ILE A 31 20.77 -4.70 11.14
CA ILE A 31 21.37 -5.33 9.95
C ILE A 31 20.76 -6.72 9.70
N ILE A 32 20.63 -7.55 10.74
CA ILE A 32 20.02 -8.89 10.60
C ILE A 32 18.59 -8.76 10.09
N VAL A 33 17.79 -7.86 10.66
CA VAL A 33 16.42 -7.61 10.20
C VAL A 33 16.40 -7.09 8.76
N ALA A 34 17.26 -6.14 8.41
CA ALA A 34 17.37 -5.62 7.06
C ALA A 34 17.74 -6.72 6.05
N LEU A 35 18.72 -7.56 6.36
CA LEU A 35 19.11 -8.68 5.50
C LEU A 35 17.98 -9.71 5.35
N SER A 36 17.26 -10.02 6.43
CA SER A 36 16.12 -10.96 6.36
C SER A 36 14.97 -10.45 5.47
N VAL A 37 14.73 -9.14 5.44
CA VAL A 37 13.73 -8.51 4.58
C VAL A 37 14.20 -8.40 3.13
N LEU A 38 15.47 -8.12 2.91
CA LEU A 38 16.05 -7.98 1.57
C LEU A 38 16.29 -9.33 0.87
N LEU A 39 16.47 -10.41 1.63
CA LEU A 39 16.77 -11.74 1.10
C LEU A 39 15.71 -12.25 0.11
N PRO A 40 14.39 -12.22 0.40
CA PRO A 40 13.38 -12.64 -0.57
C PRO A 40 13.41 -11.80 -1.86
N LEU A 41 13.62 -10.47 -1.76
CA LEU A 41 13.73 -9.59 -2.92
C LEU A 41 14.97 -9.92 -3.75
N TYR A 42 16.09 -10.21 -3.09
CA TYR A 42 17.31 -10.66 -3.75
C TYR A 42 17.08 -11.97 -4.53
N ILE A 43 16.40 -12.95 -3.91
CA ILE A 43 16.09 -14.23 -4.55
C ILE A 43 15.23 -14.01 -5.80
N VAL A 44 14.20 -13.17 -5.73
CA VAL A 44 13.34 -12.82 -6.88
C VAL A 44 14.18 -12.23 -8.01
N LEU A 45 15.02 -11.23 -7.70
CA LEU A 45 15.87 -10.54 -8.68
C LEU A 45 16.87 -11.49 -9.32
N ILE A 46 17.58 -12.30 -8.53
CA ILE A 46 18.59 -13.22 -9.04
C ILE A 46 17.96 -14.34 -9.87
N THR A 47 16.84 -14.90 -9.42
CA THR A 47 16.15 -15.96 -10.17
C THR A 47 15.58 -15.44 -11.48
N SER A 48 15.17 -14.18 -11.56
CA SER A 48 14.72 -13.57 -12.82
C SER A 48 15.80 -13.40 -13.89
N LEU A 49 17.06 -13.51 -13.49
CA LEU A 49 18.24 -13.40 -14.37
C LEU A 49 18.86 -14.78 -14.72
N LYS A 50 18.27 -15.89 -14.23
CA LYS A 50 18.73 -17.24 -14.52
C LYS A 50 18.10 -17.80 -15.78
N GLY A 51 18.82 -18.72 -16.44
CA GLY A 51 18.24 -19.54 -17.48
C GLY A 51 17.17 -20.50 -16.93
N LYS A 52 16.26 -20.94 -17.78
CA LYS A 52 15.12 -21.80 -17.39
C LYS A 52 15.56 -23.05 -16.61
N SER A 53 16.59 -23.74 -17.07
CA SER A 53 17.11 -24.96 -16.43
C SER A 53 17.67 -24.68 -15.03
N GLU A 54 18.43 -23.60 -14.88
CA GLU A 54 19.03 -23.20 -13.60
C GLU A 54 17.97 -22.70 -12.61
N ALA A 55 16.95 -21.97 -13.11
CA ALA A 55 15.85 -21.49 -12.28
C ALA A 55 14.94 -22.61 -11.75
N MET A 56 14.97 -23.80 -12.39
CA MET A 56 14.20 -24.99 -12.01
C MET A 56 15.04 -26.00 -11.21
N ASP A 57 16.34 -25.81 -11.10
CA ASP A 57 17.22 -26.71 -10.35
C ASP A 57 16.87 -26.69 -8.86
N SER A 58 16.89 -27.86 -8.23
CA SER A 58 16.72 -28.01 -6.78
C SER A 58 17.88 -27.44 -5.98
N SER A 59 19.06 -27.30 -6.59
CA SER A 59 20.24 -26.66 -6.00
C SER A 59 20.19 -25.15 -6.22
N PHE A 60 19.90 -24.39 -5.16
CA PHE A 60 19.88 -22.94 -5.25
C PHE A 60 21.29 -22.36 -5.41
N SER A 61 21.54 -21.62 -6.50
CA SER A 61 22.74 -20.81 -6.70
C SER A 61 22.48 -19.36 -6.33
N TRP A 62 23.38 -18.76 -5.53
CA TRP A 62 23.28 -17.36 -5.10
C TRP A 62 23.55 -16.36 -6.23
N TRP A 63 24.15 -16.79 -7.32
CA TRP A 63 24.46 -15.98 -8.49
C TRP A 63 24.19 -16.81 -9.76
N PRO A 64 23.61 -16.24 -10.83
CA PRO A 64 23.40 -16.96 -12.06
C PRO A 64 24.73 -17.38 -12.70
N SER A 65 24.81 -18.58 -13.23
CA SER A 65 25.98 -19.08 -13.99
C SER A 65 26.23 -18.23 -15.24
N GLU A 66 25.14 -17.85 -15.92
CA GLU A 66 25.11 -16.89 -17.00
C GLU A 66 23.88 -15.99 -16.83
N ILE A 67 24.00 -14.69 -17.15
CA ILE A 67 22.88 -13.76 -17.10
C ILE A 67 22.00 -14.03 -18.32
N ASP A 68 20.80 -14.52 -18.09
CA ASP A 68 19.79 -14.78 -19.12
C ASP A 68 18.59 -13.86 -18.92
N LEU A 69 18.22 -13.11 -19.95
CA LEU A 69 17.08 -12.19 -19.96
C LEU A 69 15.84 -12.80 -20.65
N HIS A 70 15.84 -14.12 -20.94
CA HIS A 70 14.69 -14.76 -21.60
C HIS A 70 13.39 -14.55 -20.81
N GLY A 71 13.44 -14.57 -19.47
CA GLY A 71 12.28 -14.34 -18.62
C GLY A 71 11.65 -12.96 -18.85
N TYR A 72 12.45 -11.91 -18.96
CA TYR A 72 11.96 -10.58 -19.28
C TYR A 72 11.44 -10.49 -20.71
N LYS A 73 12.14 -11.12 -21.68
CA LYS A 73 11.68 -11.18 -23.06
C LYS A 73 10.30 -11.81 -23.14
N GLU A 74 10.10 -12.97 -22.50
CA GLU A 74 8.82 -13.66 -22.47
C GLU A 74 7.72 -12.78 -21.83
N VAL A 75 7.99 -12.16 -20.67
CA VAL A 75 7.07 -11.25 -19.97
C VAL A 75 6.57 -10.12 -20.88
N PHE A 76 7.46 -9.54 -21.71
CA PHE A 76 7.13 -8.40 -22.56
C PHE A 76 6.69 -8.78 -23.98
N THR A 77 6.69 -10.07 -24.35
CA THR A 77 6.24 -10.54 -25.68
C THR A 77 5.00 -11.42 -25.61
N TYR A 78 4.73 -12.04 -24.46
CA TYR A 78 3.59 -12.96 -24.32
C TYR A 78 2.25 -12.24 -24.48
N THR A 79 1.37 -12.80 -25.32
CA THR A 79 0.00 -12.36 -25.55
C THR A 79 -0.99 -13.48 -25.24
N SER A 80 -1.99 -13.23 -24.37
CA SER A 80 -2.97 -14.23 -23.92
C SER A 80 -4.20 -14.28 -24.82
N GLY A 81 -4.03 -14.52 -26.14
CA GLY A 81 -5.18 -14.77 -27.04
C GLY A 81 -6.13 -13.59 -27.28
N SER A 82 -5.75 -12.37 -26.90
CA SER A 82 -6.45 -11.15 -27.30
C SER A 82 -6.19 -10.84 -28.79
N GLU A 83 -7.17 -10.28 -29.49
CA GLU A 83 -7.04 -9.90 -30.91
C GLU A 83 -5.94 -8.87 -31.17
N ASP A 84 -5.54 -8.14 -30.11
CA ASP A 84 -4.50 -7.13 -30.16
C ASP A 84 -3.11 -7.73 -29.91
N SER A 85 -2.09 -7.14 -30.52
CA SER A 85 -0.67 -7.49 -30.34
C SER A 85 -0.03 -6.96 -29.04
N VAL A 86 -0.82 -6.37 -28.12
CA VAL A 86 -0.30 -5.78 -26.86
C VAL A 86 0.04 -6.89 -25.87
N PRO A 87 1.28 -6.94 -25.33
CA PRO A 87 1.66 -7.93 -24.34
C PRO A 87 0.75 -7.92 -23.10
N THR A 88 0.38 -9.10 -22.62
CA THR A 88 -0.58 -9.31 -21.53
C THR A 88 -0.19 -8.56 -20.26
N VAL A 89 1.12 -8.52 -19.94
CA VAL A 89 1.62 -7.80 -18.75
C VAL A 89 1.50 -6.29 -18.90
N ILE A 90 1.78 -5.74 -20.08
CA ILE A 90 1.66 -4.28 -20.33
C ILE A 90 0.19 -3.87 -20.22
N ARG A 91 -0.71 -4.64 -20.82
CA ARG A 91 -2.16 -4.39 -20.73
C ARG A 91 -2.63 -4.51 -19.27
N GLY A 92 -2.25 -5.59 -18.59
CA GLY A 92 -2.60 -5.79 -17.19
C GLY A 92 -2.08 -4.67 -16.29
N PHE A 93 -0.90 -4.13 -16.57
CA PHE A 93 -0.36 -2.96 -15.88
C PHE A 93 -1.23 -1.71 -16.09
N ILE A 94 -1.58 -1.41 -17.34
CA ILE A 94 -2.44 -0.26 -17.68
C ILE A 94 -3.81 -0.41 -17.01
N ASN A 95 -4.45 -1.58 -17.10
CA ASN A 95 -5.73 -1.86 -16.47
C ASN A 95 -5.65 -1.70 -14.94
N THR A 96 -4.56 -2.17 -14.33
CA THR A 96 -4.33 -1.99 -12.89
C THR A 96 -4.25 -0.51 -12.52
N LEU A 97 -3.57 0.32 -13.30
CA LEU A 97 -3.50 1.76 -13.05
C LEU A 97 -4.86 2.44 -13.26
N ILE A 98 -5.63 2.05 -14.29
CA ILE A 98 -6.99 2.55 -14.54
C ILE A 98 -7.90 2.28 -13.34
N VAL A 99 -7.73 1.14 -12.67
CA VAL A 99 -8.51 0.79 -11.47
C VAL A 99 -7.90 1.44 -10.23
N SER A 100 -6.61 1.26 -9.97
CA SER A 100 -5.99 1.60 -8.68
C SER A 100 -5.83 3.11 -8.45
N VAL A 101 -5.52 3.90 -9.48
CA VAL A 101 -5.32 5.35 -9.32
C VAL A 101 -6.62 6.06 -8.95
N PRO A 102 -7.72 5.94 -9.73
CA PRO A 102 -8.96 6.61 -9.36
C PRO A 102 -9.55 6.11 -8.04
N THR A 103 -9.49 4.78 -7.77
CA THR A 103 -10.03 4.22 -6.52
C THR A 103 -9.29 4.73 -5.30
N SER A 104 -7.96 4.83 -5.35
CA SER A 104 -7.18 5.34 -4.23
C SER A 104 -7.39 6.84 -4.03
N VAL A 105 -7.35 7.64 -5.08
CA VAL A 105 -7.48 9.10 -4.97
C VAL A 105 -8.89 9.49 -4.52
N ILE A 106 -9.93 9.01 -5.23
CA ILE A 106 -11.31 9.36 -4.93
C ILE A 106 -11.73 8.75 -3.58
N GLY A 107 -11.38 7.47 -3.34
CA GLY A 107 -11.70 6.79 -2.09
C GLY A 107 -11.12 7.47 -0.85
N VAL A 108 -9.87 7.92 -0.91
CA VAL A 108 -9.25 8.66 0.20
C VAL A 108 -9.87 10.04 0.39
N LEU A 109 -10.19 10.75 -0.69
CA LEU A 109 -10.86 12.05 -0.59
C LEU A 109 -12.27 11.94 -0.01
N VAL A 110 -13.05 10.94 -0.43
CA VAL A 110 -14.39 10.65 0.13
C VAL A 110 -14.28 10.25 1.59
N ALA A 111 -13.31 9.39 1.93
CA ALA A 111 -13.04 9.01 3.31
C ALA A 111 -12.63 10.22 4.17
N ALA A 112 -11.85 11.16 3.63
CA ALA A 112 -11.45 12.38 4.31
C ALA A 112 -12.65 13.30 4.60
N LEU A 113 -13.56 13.46 3.64
CA LEU A 113 -14.80 14.21 3.84
C LEU A 113 -15.67 13.58 4.94
N ALA A 114 -15.85 12.26 4.90
CA ALA A 114 -16.59 11.53 5.92
C ALA A 114 -15.92 11.64 7.30
N ALA A 115 -14.59 11.49 7.35
CA ALA A 115 -13.79 11.64 8.57
C ALA A 115 -13.91 13.04 9.16
N PHE A 116 -13.90 14.08 8.33
CA PHE A 116 -14.11 15.47 8.74
C PHE A 116 -15.49 15.63 9.37
N ALA A 117 -16.54 15.12 8.75
CA ALA A 117 -17.90 15.16 9.31
C ALA A 117 -17.97 14.44 10.66
N PHE A 118 -17.37 13.26 10.78
CA PHE A 118 -17.33 12.49 12.03
C PHE A 118 -16.40 13.07 13.10
N ALA A 119 -15.40 13.88 12.76
CA ALA A 119 -14.51 14.49 13.73
C ALA A 119 -15.00 15.86 14.20
N LYS A 120 -15.43 16.71 13.27
CA LYS A 120 -15.53 18.15 13.48
C LYS A 120 -16.95 18.72 13.43
N LEU A 121 -17.88 18.04 12.74
CA LEU A 121 -19.25 18.52 12.67
C LEU A 121 -20.10 17.96 13.82
N GLU A 122 -21.08 18.76 14.26
CA GLU A 122 -22.05 18.38 15.29
C GLU A 122 -23.41 18.06 14.65
N TYR A 123 -23.85 16.81 14.82
CA TYR A 123 -25.18 16.35 14.40
C TYR A 123 -25.66 15.14 15.23
N LYS A 124 -26.96 15.00 15.40
CA LYS A 124 -27.58 14.07 16.36
C LYS A 124 -27.21 12.59 16.14
N SER A 125 -27.07 12.14 14.87
CA SER A 125 -26.81 10.75 14.52
C SER A 125 -25.31 10.39 14.42
N LYS A 126 -24.40 11.32 14.69
CA LYS A 126 -22.94 11.17 14.54
C LYS A 126 -22.39 9.86 15.12
N ASN A 127 -22.67 9.60 16.38
CA ASN A 127 -22.12 8.44 17.09
C ASN A 127 -22.72 7.12 16.59
N VAL A 128 -24.01 7.11 16.26
CA VAL A 128 -24.69 5.92 15.73
C VAL A 128 -24.16 5.56 14.35
N LEU A 129 -24.07 6.53 13.46
CA LEU A 129 -23.53 6.32 12.11
C LEU A 129 -22.06 5.88 12.15
N PHE A 130 -21.26 6.47 13.04
CA PHE A 130 -19.88 6.05 13.21
C PHE A 130 -19.77 4.62 13.79
N ALA A 131 -20.65 4.24 14.75
CA ALA A 131 -20.69 2.88 15.29
C ALA A 131 -21.09 1.85 14.20
N ILE A 132 -22.06 2.18 13.33
CA ILE A 132 -22.42 1.35 12.18
C ILE A 132 -21.22 1.19 11.22
N LEU A 133 -20.51 2.29 10.90
CA LEU A 133 -19.32 2.25 10.04
C LEU A 133 -18.25 1.33 10.65
N LEU A 134 -17.99 1.41 11.95
CA LEU A 134 -17.06 0.49 12.63
C LEU A 134 -17.55 -0.94 12.58
N GLY A 135 -18.87 -1.16 12.75
CA GLY A 135 -19.50 -2.49 12.65
C GLY A 135 -19.24 -3.14 11.27
N THR A 136 -19.21 -2.37 10.18
CA THR A 136 -18.89 -2.92 8.85
C THR A 136 -17.49 -3.49 8.76
N MET A 137 -16.52 -2.99 9.53
CA MET A 137 -15.15 -3.51 9.54
C MET A 137 -15.03 -4.90 10.18
N MET A 138 -16.02 -5.30 10.98
CA MET A 138 -16.05 -6.63 11.61
C MET A 138 -16.48 -7.74 10.63
N ILE A 139 -17.06 -7.36 9.48
CA ILE A 139 -17.50 -8.32 8.46
C ILE A 139 -16.29 -8.67 7.57
N PRO A 140 -15.82 -9.94 7.58
CA PRO A 140 -14.73 -10.33 6.68
C PRO A 140 -15.12 -10.16 5.22
N GLY A 141 -14.29 -9.44 4.46
CA GLY A 141 -14.56 -9.16 3.04
C GLY A 141 -14.74 -10.42 2.16
N THR A 142 -14.12 -11.53 2.55
CA THR A 142 -14.26 -12.81 1.83
C THR A 142 -15.69 -13.37 1.88
N ILE A 143 -16.45 -13.12 2.96
CA ILE A 143 -17.85 -13.57 3.10
C ILE A 143 -18.75 -12.80 2.11
N THR A 144 -18.45 -11.54 1.83
CA THR A 144 -19.27 -10.70 0.96
C THR A 144 -18.97 -10.89 -0.53
N LEU A 145 -17.91 -11.62 -0.90
CA LEU A 145 -17.50 -11.80 -2.31
C LEU A 145 -18.61 -12.41 -3.17
N ILE A 146 -19.18 -13.56 -2.75
CA ILE A 146 -20.21 -14.26 -3.53
C ILE A 146 -21.52 -13.43 -3.61
N PRO A 147 -22.06 -12.91 -2.49
CA PRO A 147 -23.22 -12.02 -2.56
C PRO A 147 -22.99 -10.81 -3.46
N SER A 148 -21.80 -10.19 -3.40
CA SER A 148 -21.47 -9.05 -4.25
C SER A 148 -21.41 -9.42 -5.72
N TYR A 149 -20.86 -10.62 -6.05
CA TYR A 149 -20.88 -11.11 -7.44
C TYR A 149 -22.30 -11.22 -7.99
N VAL A 150 -23.21 -11.83 -7.24
CA VAL A 150 -24.61 -11.99 -7.65
C VAL A 150 -25.30 -10.63 -7.88
N ILE A 151 -24.99 -9.65 -7.04
CA ILE A 151 -25.54 -8.29 -7.21
C ILE A 151 -24.95 -7.64 -8.48
N PHE A 152 -23.64 -7.68 -8.65
CA PHE A 152 -22.96 -7.06 -9.79
C PHE A 152 -23.32 -7.72 -11.12
N ASP A 153 -23.55 -9.04 -11.13
CA ASP A 153 -24.03 -9.77 -12.28
C ASP A 153 -25.43 -9.29 -12.70
N LYS A 154 -26.37 -9.19 -11.74
CA LYS A 154 -27.73 -8.72 -11.99
C LYS A 154 -27.82 -7.31 -12.54
N ILE A 155 -26.88 -6.43 -12.18
CA ILE A 155 -26.83 -5.03 -12.67
C ILE A 155 -25.92 -4.87 -13.89
N GLY A 156 -25.37 -5.98 -14.44
CA GLY A 156 -24.53 -5.97 -15.64
C GLY A 156 -23.13 -5.36 -15.45
N TRP A 157 -22.60 -5.42 -14.23
CA TRP A 157 -21.25 -4.90 -13.96
C TRP A 157 -20.15 -5.95 -14.09
N VAL A 158 -20.50 -7.25 -14.08
CA VAL A 158 -19.51 -8.32 -14.31
C VAL A 158 -18.85 -8.11 -15.67
N ASP A 159 -17.58 -8.45 -15.75
CA ASP A 159 -16.68 -8.19 -16.88
C ASP A 159 -16.54 -6.69 -17.23
N THR A 160 -16.60 -5.83 -16.21
CA THR A 160 -16.21 -4.41 -16.27
C THR A 160 -15.33 -4.04 -15.08
N PHE A 161 -14.73 -2.84 -15.09
CA PHE A 161 -13.97 -2.36 -13.92
C PHE A 161 -14.87 -1.77 -12.80
N LEU A 162 -16.17 -1.61 -13.03
CA LEU A 162 -17.10 -0.97 -12.09
C LEU A 162 -17.16 -1.66 -10.72
N PRO A 163 -17.23 -3.02 -10.61
CA PRO A 163 -17.22 -3.70 -9.31
C PRO A 163 -15.96 -3.43 -8.48
N LEU A 164 -14.84 -3.20 -9.15
CA LEU A 164 -13.55 -2.93 -8.50
C LEU A 164 -13.43 -1.47 -8.09
N MET A 165 -14.02 -0.56 -8.87
CA MET A 165 -13.84 0.88 -8.72
C MET A 165 -14.90 1.51 -7.81
N ILE A 166 -16.19 1.34 -8.12
CA ILE A 166 -17.26 2.10 -7.46
C ILE A 166 -17.33 1.87 -5.96
N PRO A 167 -17.33 0.61 -5.45
CA PRO A 167 -17.35 0.39 -4.00
C PRO A 167 -16.12 0.98 -3.29
N ALA A 168 -14.94 0.88 -3.90
CA ALA A 168 -13.69 1.40 -3.34
C ALA A 168 -13.63 2.94 -3.32
N MET A 169 -14.24 3.60 -4.31
CA MET A 169 -14.33 5.07 -4.39
C MET A 169 -15.26 5.67 -3.32
N LEU A 170 -16.17 4.90 -2.72
CA LEU A 170 -17.05 5.38 -1.66
C LEU A 170 -16.34 5.59 -0.32
N GLY A 171 -15.06 5.28 -0.22
CA GLY A 171 -14.24 5.46 0.97
C GLY A 171 -14.34 4.28 1.94
N GLY A 172 -13.21 3.65 2.22
CA GLY A 172 -13.14 2.52 3.14
C GLY A 172 -13.29 2.94 4.61
N ALA A 173 -14.01 2.15 5.42
CA ALA A 173 -14.25 2.43 6.83
C ALA A 173 -12.95 2.58 7.64
N SER A 174 -11.92 1.79 7.35
CA SER A 174 -10.59 1.89 7.99
C SER A 174 -9.89 3.22 7.69
N CYS A 175 -10.00 3.72 6.46
CA CYS A 175 -9.47 5.02 6.07
C CYS A 175 -10.22 6.16 6.79
N VAL A 176 -11.55 6.10 6.82
CA VAL A 176 -12.39 7.06 7.57
C VAL A 176 -12.02 7.07 9.04
N PHE A 177 -11.87 5.89 9.67
CA PHE A 177 -11.47 5.78 11.07
C PHE A 177 -10.11 6.43 11.32
N PHE A 178 -9.10 6.10 10.51
CA PHE A 178 -7.75 6.64 10.66
C PHE A 178 -7.73 8.16 10.52
N LEU A 179 -8.34 8.69 9.45
CA LEU A 179 -8.38 10.13 9.20
C LEU A 179 -9.19 10.88 10.27
N ARG A 180 -10.27 10.29 10.79
CA ARG A 180 -11.02 10.86 11.91
C ARG A 180 -10.14 11.01 13.15
N GLN A 181 -9.32 10.01 13.50
CA GLN A 181 -8.39 10.10 14.63
C GLN A 181 -7.35 11.22 14.42
N PHE A 182 -6.85 11.34 13.20
CA PHE A 182 -5.95 12.43 12.85
C PHE A 182 -6.62 13.79 12.99
N TYR A 183 -7.85 13.95 12.49
CA TYR A 183 -8.58 15.22 12.58
C TYR A 183 -8.89 15.63 14.01
N PHE A 184 -9.05 14.72 14.95
CA PHE A 184 -9.19 15.08 16.37
C PHE A 184 -7.94 15.77 16.94
N SER A 185 -6.77 15.53 16.41
CA SER A 185 -5.54 16.19 16.85
C SER A 185 -5.42 17.66 16.40
N ILE A 186 -6.20 18.08 15.39
CA ILE A 186 -6.22 19.45 14.90
C ILE A 186 -7.09 20.30 15.83
N PRO A 187 -6.60 21.45 16.36
CA PRO A 187 -7.37 22.32 17.26
C PRO A 187 -8.66 22.85 16.64
N ASN A 188 -9.74 22.92 17.41
CA ASN A 188 -11.02 23.46 16.93
C ASN A 188 -10.97 24.98 16.71
N ASP A 189 -10.10 25.69 17.41
CA ASP A 189 -9.93 27.14 17.29
C ASP A 189 -9.67 27.60 15.85
N LEU A 190 -8.97 26.77 15.05
CA LEU A 190 -8.74 27.05 13.63
C LEU A 190 -10.04 27.05 12.83
N MET A 191 -10.97 26.16 13.16
CA MET A 191 -12.28 26.10 12.52
C MET A 191 -13.17 27.26 12.95
N ASP A 192 -13.10 27.64 14.22
CA ASP A 192 -13.92 28.70 14.75
C ASP A 192 -13.45 30.09 14.23
N ALA A 193 -12.14 30.31 14.10
CA ALA A 193 -11.59 31.45 13.39
C ALA A 193 -12.07 31.52 11.93
N ALA A 194 -12.01 30.40 11.20
CA ALA A 194 -12.46 30.32 9.82
C ALA A 194 -13.98 30.59 9.65
N LYS A 195 -14.80 30.17 10.62
CA LYS A 195 -16.24 30.53 10.62
C LYS A 195 -16.48 32.01 10.82
N ILE A 196 -15.68 32.68 11.69
CA ILE A 196 -15.71 34.10 11.89
C ILE A 196 -15.35 34.84 10.60
N ASP A 197 -14.38 34.30 9.83
CA ASP A 197 -14.01 34.79 8.50
C ASP A 197 -15.06 34.49 7.41
N GLY A 198 -16.18 33.86 7.75
CA GLY A 198 -17.28 33.57 6.84
C GLY A 198 -17.17 32.27 6.03
N LEU A 199 -16.20 31.40 6.35
CA LEU A 199 -16.06 30.13 5.65
C LEU A 199 -17.13 29.12 6.11
N GLY A 200 -17.84 28.53 5.14
CA GLY A 200 -18.70 27.38 5.38
C GLY A 200 -17.92 26.08 5.55
N ASN A 201 -18.59 24.98 5.94
CA ASN A 201 -17.95 23.69 6.23
C ASN A 201 -17.08 23.14 5.08
N PHE A 202 -17.51 23.27 3.83
CA PHE A 202 -16.71 22.88 2.68
C PHE A 202 -15.48 23.78 2.50
N GLY A 203 -15.61 25.09 2.71
CA GLY A 203 -14.48 26.00 2.67
C GLY A 203 -13.43 25.64 3.74
N ILE A 204 -13.89 25.37 4.98
CA ILE A 204 -13.01 24.91 6.08
C ILE A 204 -12.32 23.59 5.71
N PHE A 205 -13.07 22.63 5.15
CA PHE A 205 -12.48 21.35 4.73
C PHE A 205 -11.37 21.54 3.70
N PHE A 206 -11.64 22.22 2.59
CA PHE A 206 -10.67 22.33 1.50
C PHE A 206 -9.51 23.29 1.80
N SER A 207 -9.77 24.39 2.52
CA SER A 207 -8.76 25.44 2.75
C SER A 207 -7.93 25.20 4.01
N ILE A 208 -8.42 24.44 5.00
CA ILE A 208 -7.75 24.25 6.28
C ILE A 208 -7.46 22.78 6.56
N MET A 209 -8.53 21.95 6.62
CA MET A 209 -8.41 20.58 7.09
C MET A 209 -7.63 19.70 6.11
N LEU A 210 -7.91 19.82 4.82
CA LEU A 210 -7.25 19.03 3.78
C LEU A 210 -5.74 19.34 3.70
N PRO A 211 -5.28 20.61 3.63
CA PRO A 211 -3.86 20.94 3.66
C PRO A 211 -3.14 20.50 4.93
N LEU A 212 -3.73 20.72 6.11
CA LEU A 212 -3.13 20.31 7.39
C LEU A 212 -3.02 18.79 7.55
N SER A 213 -3.86 18.03 6.85
CA SER A 213 -3.86 16.56 6.89
C SER A 213 -3.09 15.90 5.75
N MET A 214 -2.39 16.65 4.90
CA MET A 214 -1.64 16.10 3.76
C MET A 214 -0.73 14.92 4.11
N PRO A 215 0.04 14.91 5.22
CA PRO A 215 0.84 13.75 5.58
C PRO A 215 0.00 12.48 5.80
N ALA A 216 -1.12 12.59 6.53
CA ALA A 216 -2.03 11.48 6.79
C ALA A 216 -2.77 11.02 5.52
N LEU A 217 -3.16 11.96 4.66
CA LEU A 217 -3.81 11.68 3.38
C LEU A 217 -2.87 10.93 2.42
N ILE A 218 -1.61 11.37 2.31
CA ILE A 218 -0.62 10.72 1.46
C ILE A 218 -0.33 9.30 1.97
N ALA A 219 -0.22 9.13 3.30
CA ALA A 219 -0.06 7.78 3.87
C ALA A 219 -1.23 6.87 3.50
N GLN A 220 -2.48 7.34 3.65
CA GLN A 220 -3.66 6.57 3.27
C GLN A 220 -3.76 6.32 1.76
N LEU A 221 -3.36 7.29 0.94
CA LEU A 221 -3.34 7.15 -0.52
C LEU A 221 -2.37 6.05 -0.97
N VAL A 222 -1.17 6.02 -0.39
CA VAL A 222 -0.20 4.96 -0.69
C VAL A 222 -0.73 3.59 -0.26
N LEU A 223 -1.30 3.48 0.94
CA LEU A 223 -1.89 2.22 1.42
C LEU A 223 -3.06 1.76 0.54
N ALA A 224 -3.96 2.66 0.16
CA ALA A 224 -5.09 2.37 -0.72
C ALA A 224 -4.61 1.95 -2.11
N PHE A 225 -3.63 2.66 -2.68
CA PHE A 225 -3.04 2.31 -3.98
C PHE A 225 -2.39 0.94 -3.95
N VAL A 226 -1.52 0.66 -2.96
CA VAL A 226 -0.84 -0.63 -2.84
C VAL A 226 -1.85 -1.78 -2.67
N SER A 227 -2.91 -1.56 -1.88
CA SER A 227 -3.99 -2.54 -1.71
C SER A 227 -4.73 -2.83 -3.02
N SER A 228 -5.11 -1.79 -3.77
CA SER A 228 -5.80 -1.93 -5.06
C SER A 228 -4.88 -2.49 -6.15
N TYR A 229 -3.62 -2.04 -6.21
CA TYR A 229 -2.61 -2.50 -7.17
C TYR A 229 -2.31 -3.99 -7.04
N ASN A 230 -2.26 -4.51 -5.81
CA ASN A 230 -2.00 -5.91 -5.53
C ASN A 230 -3.27 -6.77 -5.44
N ALA A 231 -4.45 -6.21 -5.70
CA ALA A 231 -5.70 -6.94 -5.65
C ALA A 231 -5.72 -8.09 -6.70
N TYR A 232 -6.08 -9.29 -6.25
CA TYR A 232 -6.14 -10.50 -7.08
C TYR A 232 -7.54 -11.12 -7.09
N LEU A 233 -8.11 -11.40 -5.92
CA LEU A 233 -9.37 -12.16 -5.81
C LEU A 233 -10.56 -11.42 -6.43
N GLY A 234 -10.69 -10.11 -6.20
CA GLY A 234 -11.77 -9.33 -6.80
C GLY A 234 -11.66 -9.30 -8.33
N PRO A 235 -10.51 -8.88 -8.90
CA PRO A 235 -10.30 -8.95 -10.34
C PRO A 235 -10.54 -10.35 -10.93
N LEU A 236 -10.03 -11.40 -10.31
CA LEU A 236 -10.24 -12.79 -10.76
C LEU A 236 -11.72 -13.19 -10.80
N LEU A 237 -12.52 -12.68 -9.85
CA LEU A 237 -13.94 -12.98 -9.77
C LEU A 237 -14.77 -12.20 -10.79
N TYR A 238 -14.46 -10.91 -10.98
CA TYR A 238 -15.32 -10.00 -11.75
C TYR A 238 -14.89 -9.83 -13.22
N LEU A 239 -13.63 -10.09 -13.58
CA LEU A 239 -13.13 -9.91 -14.94
C LEU A 239 -13.04 -11.26 -15.66
N GLN A 240 -13.65 -11.36 -16.83
CA GLN A 240 -13.70 -12.59 -17.62
C GLN A 240 -12.92 -12.47 -18.94
N SER A 241 -12.93 -11.27 -19.54
CA SER A 241 -12.25 -11.01 -20.81
C SER A 241 -10.75 -10.77 -20.60
N PRO A 242 -9.85 -11.42 -21.37
CA PRO A 242 -8.39 -11.24 -21.27
C PRO A 242 -7.94 -9.78 -21.40
N GLU A 243 -8.67 -8.97 -22.20
CA GLU A 243 -8.36 -7.56 -22.42
C GLU A 243 -8.53 -6.71 -21.17
N LYS A 244 -9.30 -7.19 -20.18
CA LYS A 244 -9.60 -6.48 -18.93
C LYS A 244 -8.77 -6.97 -17.75
N TYR A 245 -7.99 -8.05 -17.93
CA TYR A 245 -7.21 -8.59 -16.82
C TYR A 245 -6.26 -7.55 -16.22
N THR A 246 -6.22 -7.52 -14.90
CA THR A 246 -5.24 -6.73 -14.15
C THR A 246 -3.87 -7.42 -14.12
N LEU A 247 -2.83 -6.71 -13.72
CA LEU A 247 -1.46 -7.21 -13.67
C LEU A 247 -1.34 -8.49 -12.86
N GLN A 248 -2.01 -8.58 -11.71
CA GLN A 248 -1.93 -9.76 -10.84
C GLN A 248 -2.55 -11.00 -11.50
N ILE A 249 -3.59 -10.83 -12.31
CA ILE A 249 -4.14 -11.92 -13.13
C ILE A 249 -3.19 -12.25 -14.28
N ALA A 250 -2.69 -11.24 -14.98
CA ALA A 250 -1.77 -11.40 -16.11
C ALA A 250 -0.53 -12.23 -15.72
N LEU A 251 0.02 -12.00 -14.53
CA LEU A 251 1.17 -12.76 -14.01
C LEU A 251 0.87 -14.24 -13.74
N GLN A 252 -0.41 -14.63 -13.56
CA GLN A 252 -0.76 -16.05 -13.37
C GLN A 252 -0.61 -16.87 -14.67
N PHE A 253 -0.69 -16.25 -15.85
CA PHE A 253 -0.49 -16.96 -17.12
C PHE A 253 0.91 -17.56 -17.27
N PHE A 254 1.90 -17.02 -16.55
CA PHE A 254 3.26 -17.57 -16.55
C PHE A 254 3.45 -18.78 -15.64
N LYS A 255 2.45 -19.12 -14.83
CA LYS A 255 2.40 -20.38 -14.10
C LYS A 255 1.81 -21.45 -15.01
N GLY A 256 2.68 -22.26 -15.62
CA GLY A 256 2.24 -23.35 -16.49
C GLY A 256 1.46 -24.42 -15.72
N THR A 257 0.59 -25.14 -16.44
CA THR A 257 -0.23 -26.22 -15.85
C THR A 257 0.61 -27.43 -15.43
N TYR A 258 1.69 -27.72 -16.14
CA TYR A 258 2.56 -28.87 -15.90
C TYR A 258 3.99 -28.49 -15.51
N THR A 259 4.51 -27.40 -16.05
CA THR A 259 5.85 -26.89 -15.75
C THR A 259 5.81 -25.39 -15.62
N THR A 260 6.34 -24.88 -14.51
CA THR A 260 6.45 -23.44 -14.27
C THR A 260 7.85 -22.98 -14.61
N ASP A 261 7.98 -22.01 -15.50
CA ASP A 261 9.25 -21.34 -15.74
C ASP A 261 9.46 -20.26 -14.66
N TRP A 262 10.24 -20.61 -13.63
CA TRP A 262 10.45 -19.71 -12.50
C TRP A 262 11.20 -18.43 -12.88
N ALA A 263 12.06 -18.45 -13.91
CA ALA A 263 12.73 -17.25 -14.37
C ALA A 263 11.71 -16.23 -14.92
N VAL A 264 10.73 -16.69 -15.70
CA VAL A 264 9.64 -15.84 -16.23
C VAL A 264 8.75 -15.31 -15.11
N VAL A 265 8.34 -16.19 -14.16
CA VAL A 265 7.52 -15.77 -13.02
C VAL A 265 8.24 -14.71 -12.18
N MET A 266 9.54 -14.90 -11.90
CA MET A 266 10.32 -13.96 -11.12
C MET A 266 10.62 -12.66 -11.89
N ALA A 267 10.79 -12.71 -13.21
CA ALA A 267 10.89 -11.52 -14.04
C ALA A 267 9.59 -10.70 -14.00
N GLY A 268 8.43 -11.35 -14.14
CA GLY A 268 7.14 -10.71 -13.99
C GLY A 268 6.93 -10.10 -12.60
N ALA A 269 7.30 -10.82 -11.53
CA ALA A 269 7.26 -10.32 -10.16
C ALA A 269 8.17 -9.09 -10.00
N THR A 270 9.40 -9.13 -10.54
CA THR A 270 10.34 -8.00 -10.52
C THR A 270 9.74 -6.76 -11.17
N VAL A 271 9.17 -6.90 -12.36
CA VAL A 271 8.51 -5.79 -13.08
C VAL A 271 7.35 -5.24 -12.25
N SER A 272 6.56 -6.10 -11.62
CA SER A 272 5.41 -5.67 -10.80
C SER A 272 5.80 -4.93 -9.51
N LEU A 273 7.02 -5.12 -9.01
CA LEU A 273 7.51 -4.40 -7.83
C LEU A 273 7.87 -2.92 -8.12
N ILE A 274 8.24 -2.59 -9.37
CA ILE A 274 8.76 -1.27 -9.73
C ILE A 274 7.82 -0.12 -9.33
N PRO A 275 6.51 -0.13 -9.67
CA PRO A 275 5.61 0.96 -9.30
C PRO A 275 5.40 1.10 -7.80
N THR A 276 5.32 -0.02 -7.10
CA THR A 276 5.15 -0.02 -5.63
C THR A 276 6.38 0.55 -4.93
N LEU A 277 7.59 0.16 -5.37
CA LEU A 277 8.84 0.71 -4.86
C LEU A 277 8.99 2.19 -5.19
N ALA A 278 8.67 2.60 -6.41
CA ALA A 278 8.69 4.01 -6.81
C ALA A 278 7.75 4.83 -5.92
N LEU A 279 6.50 4.39 -5.75
CA LEU A 279 5.53 5.08 -4.89
C LEU A 279 6.02 5.19 -3.44
N TYR A 280 6.63 4.12 -2.91
CA TYR A 280 7.20 4.15 -1.56
C TYR A 280 8.36 5.14 -1.44
N LEU A 281 9.30 5.15 -2.40
CA LEU A 281 10.45 6.05 -2.39
C LEU A 281 10.03 7.52 -2.44
N PHE A 282 8.99 7.86 -3.22
CA PHE A 282 8.45 9.22 -3.26
C PHE A 282 7.62 9.56 -2.01
N GLY A 283 6.90 8.58 -1.45
CA GLY A 283 6.00 8.76 -0.30
C GLY A 283 6.66 8.68 1.07
N GLN A 284 7.88 8.08 1.21
CA GLN A 284 8.48 7.73 2.50
C GLN A 284 8.62 8.90 3.48
N LYS A 285 8.89 10.12 3.00
CA LYS A 285 9.01 11.31 3.85
C LYS A 285 7.72 11.62 4.62
N TYR A 286 6.56 11.42 4.00
CA TYR A 286 5.26 11.67 4.61
C TYR A 286 4.87 10.61 5.64
N PHE A 287 5.34 9.36 5.48
CA PHE A 287 5.17 8.32 6.50
C PHE A 287 5.92 8.64 7.78
N ILE A 288 7.15 9.15 7.67
CA ILE A 288 7.98 9.50 8.82
C ILE A 288 7.37 10.65 9.60
N GLU A 289 6.91 11.71 8.92
CA GLU A 289 6.26 12.87 9.53
C GLU A 289 4.92 12.51 10.19
N GLY A 290 4.09 11.67 9.55
CA GLY A 290 2.80 11.24 10.09
C GLY A 290 2.91 10.41 11.38
N ILE A 291 3.95 9.59 11.52
CA ILE A 291 4.21 8.78 12.73
C ILE A 291 4.83 9.65 13.83
N ALA A 292 5.74 10.57 13.49
CA ALA A 292 6.41 11.43 14.47
C ALA A 292 5.44 12.37 15.18
N THR A 293 4.44 12.91 14.48
CA THR A 293 3.43 13.79 15.07
C THR A 293 2.47 13.08 16.03
N SER A 294 2.22 11.78 15.83
CA SER A 294 1.39 10.98 16.75
C SER A 294 2.15 10.55 18.03
N GLY A 295 3.48 10.54 17.99
CA GLY A 295 4.35 10.11 19.10
C GLY A 295 4.79 11.23 20.06
N MET A 296 4.56 12.50 19.75
CA MET A 296 5.01 13.64 20.56
C MET A 296 3.95 14.17 21.53
N LYS A 297 3.04 13.34 22.02
CA LYS A 297 2.23 13.64 23.20
C LYS A 297 2.86 12.99 24.43
N LEU A 298 3.92 13.60 24.95
CA LEU A 298 4.40 13.47 26.34
C LEU A 298 4.61 14.86 26.89
#